data_2b1de2ffe4df257420344d4bf82d5daf
#
_entry.id   2b1de2ffe4df257420344d4bf82d5daf
#
_cell.length_a   1.000
_cell.length_b   1.000
_cell.length_c   1.000
_cell.angle_alpha   90.00
_cell.angle_beta   90.00
_cell.angle_gamma   90.00
#
_symmetry.space_group_name_H-M   'P 1'
#
loop_
_entity.id
_entity.type
_entity.pdbx_description
1 polymer ?
#
loop_
_entity_poly.entity_id
_entity_poly.type
_entity_poly.pdbx_seq_one_letter_code
_entity_poly.pdbx_strand_id
1 'polypeptide(L)'
;QFEKILSTYNMLFEQVLQQIINGLMLGSIYISVAVAFTLAIGILNFLNFTIPALYMLAGMVGWSLSQYGVPFGLSGPINWAFALFIGIICAILASLLVERFTYRYFKMKHGDATEHAIPLVSSLGFLLIFEYIILIAHGSDTRGFSTAFSNLDWRIGGFIISIPQLLSLVFSILIVAGLSVLLKRSKVGRALRAIAENPDAATIMGIDVDRIVPIVFILIGFL
;
A
#
# COMPACT_ATOMS: atom_id res chain seq x y z
N GLN A 1 -37.68 -18.87 -29.56
CA GLN A 1 -37.85 -18.59 -28.11
C GLN A 1 -36.76 -19.27 -27.27
N PHE A 2 -36.40 -20.53 -27.60
CA PHE A 2 -35.38 -21.33 -26.91
C PHE A 2 -33.97 -20.76 -27.13
N GLU A 3 -33.60 -20.34 -28.35
CA GLU A 3 -32.30 -19.70 -28.63
C GLU A 3 -32.10 -18.36 -27.89
N LYS A 4 -33.20 -17.60 -27.74
CA LYS A 4 -33.17 -16.33 -27.00
C LYS A 4 -32.95 -16.56 -25.51
N ILE A 5 -33.50 -17.61 -24.96
CA ILE A 5 -33.28 -18.01 -23.55
C ILE A 5 -31.83 -18.48 -23.37
N LEU A 6 -31.32 -19.32 -24.27
CA LEU A 6 -29.92 -19.79 -24.20
C LEU A 6 -28.90 -18.64 -24.32
N SER A 7 -29.13 -17.68 -25.23
CA SER A 7 -28.26 -16.51 -25.36
C SER A 7 -28.28 -15.62 -24.12
N THR A 8 -29.44 -15.49 -23.46
CA THR A 8 -29.57 -14.73 -22.21
C THR A 8 -28.80 -15.41 -21.07
N TYR A 9 -28.91 -16.76 -20.96
CA TYR A 9 -28.14 -17.50 -19.94
C TYR A 9 -26.62 -17.40 -20.17
N ASN A 10 -26.17 -17.48 -21.41
CA ASN A 10 -24.74 -17.33 -21.73
C ASN A 10 -24.23 -15.90 -21.38
N MET A 11 -25.00 -14.86 -21.71
CA MET A 11 -24.66 -13.47 -21.36
C MET A 11 -24.60 -13.26 -19.83
N LEU A 12 -25.55 -13.82 -19.08
CA LEU A 12 -25.54 -13.74 -17.61
C LEU A 12 -24.33 -14.48 -17.02
N PHE A 13 -23.99 -15.63 -17.55
CA PHE A 13 -22.82 -16.38 -17.12
C PHE A 13 -21.53 -15.63 -17.38
N GLU A 14 -21.36 -15.05 -18.57
CA GLU A 14 -20.20 -14.21 -18.91
C GLU A 14 -20.11 -12.97 -18.01
N GLN A 15 -21.22 -12.31 -17.71
CA GLN A 15 -21.26 -11.17 -16.80
C GLN A 15 -20.83 -11.54 -15.37
N VAL A 16 -21.31 -12.66 -14.84
CA VAL A 16 -20.94 -13.14 -13.51
C VAL A 16 -19.44 -13.47 -13.46
N LEU A 17 -18.92 -14.15 -14.47
CA LEU A 17 -17.50 -14.49 -14.53
C LEU A 17 -16.63 -13.21 -14.63
N GLN A 18 -17.03 -12.26 -15.47
CA GLN A 18 -16.35 -10.96 -15.56
C GLN A 18 -16.32 -10.22 -14.22
N GLN A 19 -17.43 -10.28 -13.48
CA GLN A 19 -17.51 -9.65 -12.15
C GLN A 19 -16.60 -10.32 -11.13
N ILE A 20 -16.46 -11.65 -11.19
CA ILE A 20 -15.50 -12.39 -10.35
C ILE A 20 -14.06 -11.99 -10.69
N ILE A 21 -13.71 -11.88 -11.98
CA ILE A 21 -12.39 -11.42 -12.42
C ILE A 21 -12.12 -10.01 -11.92
N ASN A 22 -13.05 -9.09 -12.11
CA ASN A 22 -12.92 -7.71 -11.65
C ASN A 22 -12.77 -7.63 -10.11
N GLY A 23 -13.53 -8.44 -9.38
CA GLY A 23 -13.46 -8.55 -7.92
C GLY A 23 -12.09 -9.08 -7.45
N LEU A 24 -11.54 -10.08 -8.14
CA LEU A 24 -10.21 -10.62 -7.83
C LEU A 24 -9.11 -9.57 -8.06
N MET A 25 -9.20 -8.83 -9.17
CA MET A 25 -8.25 -7.78 -9.50
C MET A 25 -8.30 -6.62 -8.49
N LEU A 26 -9.51 -6.18 -8.13
CA LEU A 26 -9.68 -5.15 -7.10
C LEU A 26 -9.22 -5.63 -5.72
N GLY A 27 -9.53 -6.89 -5.38
CA GLY A 27 -9.08 -7.54 -4.14
C GLY A 27 -7.56 -7.58 -4.01
N SER A 28 -6.82 -7.68 -5.12
CA SER A 28 -5.36 -7.69 -5.10
C SER A 28 -4.76 -6.38 -4.57
N ILE A 29 -5.40 -5.26 -4.85
CA ILE A 29 -4.99 -3.93 -4.33
C ILE A 29 -5.25 -3.88 -2.82
N TYR A 30 -6.43 -4.32 -2.38
CA TYR A 30 -6.76 -4.36 -0.95
C TYR A 30 -5.86 -5.28 -0.13
N ILE A 31 -5.33 -6.35 -0.72
CA ILE A 31 -4.38 -7.25 -0.06
C ILE A 31 -3.11 -6.48 0.37
N SER A 32 -2.56 -5.63 -0.47
CA SER A 32 -1.36 -4.84 -0.13
C SER A 32 -1.60 -3.95 1.08
N VAL A 33 -2.72 -3.23 1.10
CA VAL A 33 -3.12 -2.38 2.23
C VAL A 33 -3.37 -3.21 3.49
N ALA A 34 -4.05 -4.35 3.38
CA ALA A 34 -4.33 -5.25 4.50
C ALA A 34 -3.03 -5.81 5.10
N VAL A 35 -2.04 -6.13 4.27
CA VAL A 35 -0.73 -6.61 4.72
C VAL A 35 0.02 -5.50 5.47
N ALA A 36 -0.04 -4.25 5.01
CA ALA A 36 0.54 -3.11 5.71
C ALA A 36 -0.09 -2.91 7.10
N PHE A 37 -1.42 -3.02 7.21
CA PHE A 37 -2.12 -3.01 8.50
C PHE A 37 -1.71 -4.18 9.40
N THR A 38 -1.60 -5.38 8.83
CA THR A 38 -1.18 -6.58 9.58
C THR A 38 0.23 -6.42 10.14
N LEU A 39 1.15 -5.80 9.38
CA LEU A 39 2.50 -5.49 9.86
C LEU A 39 2.46 -4.48 11.00
N ALA A 40 1.69 -3.40 10.87
CA ALA A 40 1.58 -2.39 11.90
C ALA A 40 1.02 -2.98 13.20
N ILE A 41 -0.12 -3.68 13.12
CA ILE A 41 -0.76 -4.27 14.30
C ILE A 41 0.10 -5.39 14.89
N GLY A 42 0.62 -6.28 14.03
CA GLY A 42 1.33 -7.48 14.48
C GLY A 42 2.72 -7.21 15.07
N ILE A 43 3.36 -6.10 14.73
CA ILE A 43 4.72 -5.80 15.20
C ILE A 43 4.73 -4.61 16.17
N LEU A 44 3.97 -3.55 15.84
CA LEU A 44 3.95 -2.33 16.64
C LEU A 44 2.88 -2.36 17.74
N ASN A 45 1.97 -3.33 17.68
CA ASN A 45 0.86 -3.52 18.61
C ASN A 45 -0.08 -2.30 18.74
N PHE A 46 -0.18 -1.48 17.68
CA PHE A 46 -1.16 -0.41 17.59
C PHE A 46 -1.69 -0.25 16.14
N LEU A 47 -2.91 0.31 16.02
CA LEU A 47 -3.51 0.64 14.74
C LEU A 47 -2.88 1.92 14.17
N ASN A 48 -2.34 1.82 12.97
CA ASN A 48 -1.78 2.97 12.26
C ASN A 48 -2.72 3.42 11.14
N PHE A 49 -3.48 4.48 11.39
CA PHE A 49 -4.44 5.03 10.44
C PHE A 49 -3.80 5.85 9.32
N THR A 50 -2.47 6.06 9.31
CA THR A 50 -1.81 6.77 8.21
C THR A 50 -1.67 5.91 6.95
N ILE A 51 -1.82 4.58 7.03
CA ILE A 51 -1.61 3.66 5.91
C ILE A 51 -2.43 4.02 4.67
N PRO A 52 -3.77 4.27 4.76
CA PRO A 52 -4.54 4.71 3.60
C PRO A 52 -4.07 6.05 3.01
N ALA A 53 -3.63 6.97 3.87
CA ALA A 53 -3.12 8.26 3.42
C ALA A 53 -1.76 8.14 2.70
N LEU A 54 -0.90 7.22 3.13
CA LEU A 54 0.36 6.91 2.45
C LEU A 54 0.10 6.34 1.06
N TYR A 55 -0.87 5.43 0.93
CA TYR A 55 -1.29 4.88 -0.36
C TYR A 55 -1.81 5.97 -1.30
N MET A 56 -2.68 6.86 -0.79
CA MET A 56 -3.20 8.00 -1.54
C MET A 56 -2.06 8.95 -1.95
N LEU A 57 -1.13 9.25 -1.06
CA LEU A 57 0.01 10.15 -1.32
C LEU A 57 0.93 9.57 -2.41
N ALA A 58 1.27 8.29 -2.34
CA ALA A 58 2.07 7.61 -3.37
C ALA A 58 1.38 7.68 -4.75
N GLY A 59 0.07 7.40 -4.79
CA GLY A 59 -0.73 7.45 -6.00
C GLY A 59 -0.78 8.85 -6.61
N MET A 60 -1.04 9.87 -5.79
CA MET A 60 -1.15 11.26 -6.28
C MET A 60 0.19 11.85 -6.73
N VAL A 61 1.28 11.54 -6.03
CA VAL A 61 2.64 11.92 -6.46
C VAL A 61 2.99 11.25 -7.78
N GLY A 62 2.73 9.94 -7.89
CA GLY A 62 2.94 9.19 -9.13
C GLY A 62 2.11 9.73 -10.28
N TRP A 63 0.83 10.04 -10.04
CA TRP A 63 -0.05 10.65 -11.03
C TRP A 63 0.46 12.03 -11.50
N SER A 64 0.83 12.91 -10.57
CA SER A 64 1.33 14.24 -10.89
C SER A 64 2.58 14.18 -11.78
N LEU A 65 3.53 13.33 -11.43
CA LEU A 65 4.75 13.14 -12.20
C LEU A 65 4.47 12.56 -13.59
N SER A 66 3.48 11.69 -13.70
CA SER A 66 3.10 11.10 -14.99
C SER A 66 2.46 12.12 -15.94
N GLN A 67 1.72 13.11 -15.41
CA GLN A 67 1.03 14.15 -16.19
C GLN A 67 1.93 15.33 -16.56
N TYR A 68 2.69 15.82 -15.60
CA TYR A 68 3.54 16.99 -15.81
C TYR A 68 4.90 16.67 -16.42
N GLY A 69 5.22 15.38 -16.56
CA GLY A 69 6.53 14.91 -16.98
C GLY A 69 7.59 15.08 -15.90
N VAL A 70 8.64 14.29 -15.98
CA VAL A 70 9.82 14.49 -15.14
C VAL A 70 10.67 15.61 -15.75
N PRO A 71 11.31 16.47 -14.94
CA PRO A 71 12.13 17.58 -15.43
C PRO A 71 13.28 17.19 -16.37
N PHE A 72 13.50 15.90 -16.61
CA PHE A 72 14.55 15.35 -17.48
C PHE A 72 14.08 15.00 -18.91
N GLY A 73 12.87 15.39 -19.34
CA GLY A 73 12.37 15.13 -20.70
C GLY A 73 12.12 13.67 -21.04
N LEU A 74 11.99 12.81 -20.02
CA LEU A 74 11.67 11.40 -20.16
C LEU A 74 10.22 11.23 -20.64
N SER A 75 10.00 10.52 -21.73
CA SER A 75 8.68 10.23 -22.32
C SER A 75 8.43 8.73 -22.37
N GLY A 76 7.15 8.33 -22.36
CA GLY A 76 6.75 6.94 -22.51
C GLY A 76 6.90 6.08 -21.26
N PRO A 77 7.18 4.78 -21.41
CA PRO A 77 7.21 3.82 -20.30
C PRO A 77 8.27 4.12 -19.23
N ILE A 78 9.36 4.80 -19.59
CA ILE A 78 10.42 5.19 -18.64
C ILE A 78 9.91 6.24 -17.66
N ASN A 79 9.09 7.19 -18.12
CA ASN A 79 8.46 8.20 -17.26
C ASN A 79 7.57 7.55 -16.19
N TRP A 80 6.85 6.49 -16.55
CA TRP A 80 5.99 5.73 -15.64
C TRP A 80 6.77 5.02 -14.54
N ALA A 81 7.84 4.32 -14.92
CA ALA A 81 8.69 3.63 -13.94
C ALA A 81 9.32 4.62 -12.96
N PHE A 82 9.73 5.79 -13.45
CA PHE A 82 10.31 6.85 -12.63
C PHE A 82 9.27 7.49 -11.71
N ALA A 83 8.06 7.77 -12.20
CA ALA A 83 6.95 8.29 -11.42
C ALA A 83 6.55 7.32 -10.28
N LEU A 84 6.49 6.02 -10.57
CA LEU A 84 6.22 4.99 -9.60
C LEU A 84 7.33 4.93 -8.54
N PHE A 85 8.59 4.96 -8.95
CA PHE A 85 9.74 4.94 -8.03
C PHE A 85 9.75 6.14 -7.08
N ILE A 86 9.48 7.35 -7.59
CA ILE A 86 9.38 8.55 -6.75
C ILE A 86 8.17 8.47 -5.82
N GLY A 87 7.02 7.96 -6.29
CA GLY A 87 5.83 7.75 -5.46
C GLY A 87 6.14 6.85 -4.25
N ILE A 88 6.84 5.73 -4.47
CA ILE A 88 7.27 4.82 -3.40
C ILE A 88 8.23 5.52 -2.44
N ILE A 89 9.23 6.24 -2.93
CA ILE A 89 10.17 6.98 -2.08
C ILE A 89 9.42 8.01 -1.23
N CYS A 90 8.48 8.74 -1.82
CA CYS A 90 7.67 9.72 -1.10
C CYS A 90 6.84 9.07 0.01
N ALA A 91 6.22 7.92 -0.26
CA ALA A 91 5.48 7.15 0.75
C ALA A 91 6.39 6.65 1.88
N ILE A 92 7.59 6.14 1.56
CA ILE A 92 8.57 5.71 2.56
C ILE A 92 9.01 6.90 3.43
N LEU A 93 9.32 8.04 2.82
CA LEU A 93 9.72 9.24 3.57
C LEU A 93 8.59 9.74 4.47
N ALA A 94 7.36 9.78 3.97
CA ALA A 94 6.19 10.16 4.76
C ALA A 94 5.94 9.17 5.91
N SER A 95 6.10 7.87 5.67
CA SER A 95 5.99 6.83 6.70
C SER A 95 7.05 7.00 7.80
N LEU A 96 8.31 7.27 7.43
CA LEU A 96 9.39 7.56 8.40
C LEU A 96 9.15 8.86 9.16
N LEU A 97 8.53 9.85 8.53
CA LEU A 97 8.14 11.10 9.18
C LEU A 97 7.09 10.83 10.27
N VAL A 98 6.10 10.00 9.96
CA VAL A 98 5.09 9.53 10.93
C VAL A 98 5.77 8.76 12.07
N GLU A 99 6.69 7.84 11.77
CA GLU A 99 7.44 7.10 12.79
C GLU A 99 8.12 8.07 13.76
N ARG A 100 8.86 9.04 13.25
CA ARG A 100 9.64 9.97 14.05
C ARG A 100 8.78 10.82 14.97
N PHE A 101 7.64 11.33 14.49
CA PHE A 101 6.76 12.22 15.24
C PHE A 101 5.72 11.48 16.08
N THR A 102 5.29 10.28 15.67
CA THR A 102 4.28 9.51 16.41
C THR A 102 4.94 8.55 17.40
N TYR A 103 5.72 7.59 16.89
CA TYR A 103 6.21 6.49 17.71
C TYR A 103 7.39 6.94 18.59
N ARG A 104 8.43 7.50 17.98
CA ARG A 104 9.67 7.82 18.68
C ARG A 104 9.50 8.96 19.70
N TYR A 105 8.77 10.01 19.34
CA TYR A 105 8.53 11.15 20.22
C TYR A 105 7.70 10.78 21.44
N PHE A 106 6.64 10.01 21.27
CA PHE A 106 5.73 9.67 22.37
C PHE A 106 6.28 8.56 23.27
N LYS A 107 7.00 7.57 22.72
CA LYS A 107 7.67 6.55 23.52
C LYS A 107 8.68 7.15 24.52
N MET A 108 9.37 8.21 24.14
CA MET A 108 10.34 8.90 25.03
C MET A 108 9.67 9.73 26.13
N LYS A 109 8.40 10.11 25.99
CA LYS A 109 7.78 11.12 26.84
C LYS A 109 6.75 10.59 27.83
N HIS A 110 6.12 9.45 27.56
CA HIS A 110 5.02 8.91 28.37
C HIS A 110 5.26 7.41 28.65
N GLY A 111 5.23 7.03 29.93
CA GLY A 111 5.32 5.63 30.35
C GLY A 111 3.99 4.88 30.18
N ASP A 112 4.04 3.60 30.42
CA ASP A 112 3.16 2.46 30.13
C ASP A 112 1.62 2.62 30.02
N ALA A 113 0.98 3.58 30.66
CA ALA A 113 -0.49 3.61 30.73
C ALA A 113 -1.21 4.18 29.49
N THR A 114 -0.49 4.89 28.59
CA THR A 114 -1.06 5.51 27.36
C THR A 114 -0.37 5.05 26.08
N GLU A 115 0.39 3.99 26.17
CA GLU A 115 1.33 3.53 25.12
C GLU A 115 0.67 3.23 23.77
N HIS A 116 -0.60 2.80 23.77
CA HIS A 116 -1.34 2.46 22.54
C HIS A 116 -2.27 3.56 22.04
N ALA A 117 -2.81 4.39 22.93
CA ALA A 117 -3.80 5.40 22.57
C ALA A 117 -3.18 6.62 21.87
N ILE A 118 -2.00 7.06 22.32
CA ILE A 118 -1.35 8.26 21.77
C ILE A 118 -0.88 8.04 20.32
N PRO A 119 -0.20 6.94 19.97
CA PRO A 119 0.15 6.66 18.57
C PRO A 119 -1.07 6.55 17.66
N LEU A 120 -2.17 5.98 18.16
CA LEU A 120 -3.42 5.84 17.41
C LEU A 120 -4.00 7.21 17.06
N VAL A 121 -4.17 8.11 18.06
CA VAL A 121 -4.70 9.46 17.86
C VAL A 121 -3.77 10.29 16.96
N SER A 122 -2.44 10.18 17.16
CA SER A 122 -1.46 10.86 16.35
C SER A 122 -1.51 10.40 14.88
N SER A 123 -1.69 9.09 14.65
CA SER A 123 -1.82 8.55 13.29
C SER A 123 -3.07 9.06 12.57
N LEU A 124 -4.18 9.28 13.28
CA LEU A 124 -5.37 9.94 12.75
C LEU A 124 -5.08 11.40 12.37
N GLY A 125 -4.32 12.11 13.19
CA GLY A 125 -3.89 13.48 12.90
C GLY A 125 -3.06 13.56 11.61
N PHE A 126 -2.10 12.65 11.43
CA PHE A 126 -1.30 12.57 10.20
C PHE A 126 -2.12 12.16 8.98
N LEU A 127 -3.09 11.26 9.14
CA LEU A 127 -4.03 10.91 8.06
C LEU A 127 -4.73 12.18 7.54
N LEU A 128 -5.31 12.98 8.43
CA LEU A 128 -6.00 14.21 8.05
C LEU A 128 -5.03 15.23 7.42
N ILE A 129 -3.82 15.37 7.95
CA ILE A 129 -2.81 16.27 7.37
C ILE A 129 -2.49 15.88 5.93
N PHE A 130 -2.22 14.62 5.66
CA PHE A 130 -1.89 14.15 4.32
C PHE A 130 -3.11 14.27 3.37
N GLU A 131 -4.31 13.95 3.85
CA GLU A 131 -5.54 14.10 3.08
C GLU A 131 -5.77 15.55 2.67
N TYR A 132 -5.68 16.49 3.61
CA TYR A 132 -5.88 17.91 3.31
C TYR A 132 -4.77 18.50 2.45
N ILE A 133 -3.52 18.08 2.61
CA ILE A 133 -2.43 18.51 1.73
C ILE A 133 -2.74 18.12 0.28
N ILE A 134 -3.18 16.90 0.05
CA ILE A 134 -3.52 16.42 -1.30
C ILE A 134 -4.77 17.13 -1.83
N LEU A 135 -5.78 17.31 -0.99
CA LEU A 135 -7.01 18.02 -1.36
C LEU A 135 -6.73 19.47 -1.80
N ILE A 136 -5.86 20.18 -1.09
CA ILE A 136 -5.47 21.56 -1.43
C ILE A 136 -4.63 21.59 -2.71
N ALA A 137 -3.74 20.63 -2.90
CA ALA A 137 -2.83 20.60 -4.05
C ALA A 137 -3.53 20.15 -5.35
N HIS A 138 -4.46 19.21 -5.29
CA HIS A 138 -5.03 18.54 -6.48
C HIS A 138 -6.55 18.63 -6.59
N GLY A 139 -7.24 19.14 -5.57
CA GLY A 139 -8.71 19.16 -5.50
C GLY A 139 -9.31 17.80 -5.13
N SER A 140 -10.65 17.73 -5.15
CA SER A 140 -11.43 16.52 -4.81
C SER A 140 -11.79 15.64 -6.00
N ASP A 141 -11.35 16.01 -7.21
CA ASP A 141 -11.71 15.28 -8.42
C ASP A 141 -11.00 13.93 -8.50
N THR A 142 -11.74 12.92 -8.98
CA THR A 142 -11.14 11.62 -9.30
C THR A 142 -10.19 11.76 -10.48
N ARG A 143 -8.94 11.33 -10.27
CA ARG A 143 -7.89 11.39 -11.29
C ARG A 143 -7.62 10.00 -11.84
N GLY A 144 -7.63 9.88 -13.17
CA GLY A 144 -7.27 8.64 -13.86
C GLY A 144 -5.85 8.71 -14.40
N PHE A 145 -5.14 7.59 -14.33
CA PHE A 145 -3.85 7.46 -14.99
C PHE A 145 -4.08 7.23 -16.49
N SER A 146 -3.64 8.16 -17.34
CA SER A 146 -3.56 7.95 -18.79
C SER A 146 -2.27 7.18 -19.11
N THR A 147 -2.29 5.86 -19.02
CA THR A 147 -1.11 5.03 -19.29
C THR A 147 -1.02 4.64 -20.76
N ALA A 148 0.21 4.45 -21.25
CA ALA A 148 0.44 3.78 -22.54
C ALA A 148 -0.17 2.36 -22.57
N PHE A 149 -0.47 1.79 -21.41
CA PHE A 149 -1.06 0.47 -21.23
C PHE A 149 -2.58 0.51 -21.01
N SER A 150 -3.20 1.68 -20.83
CA SER A 150 -4.64 1.79 -20.55
C SER A 150 -5.53 1.34 -21.73
N ASN A 151 -4.97 1.30 -22.94
CA ASN A 151 -5.69 0.88 -24.15
C ASN A 151 -5.36 -0.57 -24.60
N LEU A 152 -4.56 -1.28 -23.82
CA LEU A 152 -4.19 -2.67 -24.08
C LEU A 152 -5.06 -3.60 -23.26
N ASP A 153 -6.33 -3.73 -23.66
CA ASP A 153 -7.23 -4.70 -23.06
C ASP A 153 -7.13 -6.03 -23.80
N TRP A 154 -6.90 -7.10 -23.06
CA TRP A 154 -6.97 -8.45 -23.59
C TRP A 154 -8.43 -8.90 -23.61
N ARG A 155 -8.93 -9.16 -24.83
CA ARG A 155 -10.26 -9.73 -25.02
C ARG A 155 -10.10 -11.22 -25.35
N ILE A 156 -10.41 -12.07 -24.39
CA ILE A 156 -10.31 -13.52 -24.53
C ILE A 156 -11.73 -14.08 -24.35
N GLY A 157 -12.35 -14.58 -25.43
CA GLY A 157 -13.60 -15.32 -25.35
C GLY A 157 -14.78 -14.55 -24.70
N GLY A 158 -14.88 -13.22 -24.92
CA GLY A 158 -15.94 -12.39 -24.32
C GLY A 158 -15.53 -11.70 -23.02
N PHE A 159 -14.39 -12.04 -22.44
CA PHE A 159 -13.85 -11.41 -21.23
C PHE A 159 -12.88 -10.28 -21.58
N ILE A 160 -12.96 -9.18 -20.80
CA ILE A 160 -12.05 -8.03 -20.92
C ILE A 160 -11.18 -8.01 -19.69
N ILE A 161 -9.87 -8.18 -19.89
CA ILE A 161 -8.87 -8.11 -18.82
C ILE A 161 -7.93 -6.96 -19.14
N SER A 162 -7.93 -5.93 -18.31
CA SER A 162 -7.01 -4.81 -18.46
C SER A 162 -5.61 -5.18 -17.98
N ILE A 163 -4.60 -4.86 -18.78
CA ILE A 163 -3.19 -5.13 -18.44
C ILE A 163 -2.78 -4.49 -17.09
N PRO A 164 -3.16 -3.24 -16.77
CA PRO A 164 -2.85 -2.67 -15.45
C PRO A 164 -3.41 -3.47 -14.28
N GLN A 165 -4.61 -4.03 -14.42
CA GLN A 165 -5.23 -4.87 -13.40
C GLN A 165 -4.46 -6.18 -13.20
N LEU A 166 -4.05 -6.82 -14.29
CA LEU A 166 -3.24 -8.03 -14.24
C LEU A 166 -1.88 -7.77 -13.58
N LEU A 167 -1.24 -6.64 -13.91
CA LEU A 167 0.01 -6.23 -13.28
C LEU A 167 -0.16 -5.99 -11.77
N SER A 168 -1.25 -5.34 -11.34
CA SER A 168 -1.52 -5.13 -9.92
C SER A 168 -1.66 -6.44 -9.15
N LEU A 169 -2.32 -7.44 -9.73
CA LEU A 169 -2.45 -8.77 -9.15
C LEU A 169 -1.09 -9.47 -9.04
N VAL A 170 -0.28 -9.46 -10.08
CA VAL A 170 1.07 -10.06 -10.07
C VAL A 170 1.96 -9.37 -9.03
N PHE A 171 1.99 -8.04 -9.01
CA PHE A 171 2.76 -7.28 -8.02
C PHE A 171 2.29 -7.55 -6.59
N SER A 172 0.98 -7.61 -6.34
CA SER A 172 0.44 -7.93 -5.03
C SER A 172 0.89 -9.32 -4.54
N ILE A 173 0.84 -10.33 -5.40
CA ILE A 173 1.34 -11.68 -5.08
C ILE A 173 2.84 -11.65 -4.78
N LEU A 174 3.64 -10.96 -5.59
CA LEU A 174 5.08 -10.84 -5.39
C LEU A 174 5.42 -10.13 -4.08
N ILE A 175 4.70 -9.07 -3.73
CA ILE A 175 4.86 -8.32 -2.49
C ILE A 175 4.57 -9.22 -1.29
N VAL A 176 3.43 -9.91 -1.28
CA VAL A 176 3.04 -10.82 -0.18
C VAL A 176 4.03 -11.97 -0.04
N ALA A 177 4.43 -12.59 -1.15
CA ALA A 177 5.43 -13.66 -1.14
C ALA A 177 6.79 -13.15 -0.64
N GLY A 178 7.26 -12.03 -1.17
CA GLY A 178 8.52 -11.40 -0.76
C GLY A 178 8.54 -11.05 0.73
N LEU A 179 7.47 -10.43 1.22
CA LEU A 179 7.33 -10.10 2.64
C LEU A 179 7.29 -11.37 3.52
N SER A 180 6.56 -12.39 3.10
CA SER A 180 6.51 -13.68 3.81
C SER A 180 7.90 -14.31 3.92
N VAL A 181 8.67 -14.30 2.83
CA VAL A 181 10.05 -14.80 2.82
C VAL A 181 10.95 -13.94 3.71
N LEU A 182 10.83 -12.61 3.62
CA LEU A 182 11.59 -11.66 4.45
C LEU A 182 11.31 -11.91 5.94
N LEU A 183 10.05 -12.00 6.34
CA LEU A 183 9.67 -12.24 7.73
C LEU A 183 10.11 -13.62 8.23
N LYS A 184 10.03 -14.68 7.40
CA LYS A 184 10.37 -16.04 7.81
C LYS A 184 11.88 -16.32 7.82
N ARG A 185 12.63 -15.82 6.85
CA ARG A 185 14.02 -16.23 6.60
C ARG A 185 15.06 -15.20 6.98
N SER A 186 14.74 -13.87 7.00
CA SER A 186 15.74 -12.84 7.28
C SER A 186 16.06 -12.68 8.77
N LYS A 187 17.23 -12.08 9.05
CA LYS A 187 17.62 -11.70 10.43
C LYS A 187 16.68 -10.63 10.99
N VAL A 188 16.28 -9.68 10.11
CA VAL A 188 15.32 -8.62 10.46
C VAL A 188 13.96 -9.23 10.80
N GLY A 189 13.47 -10.19 9.99
CA GLY A 189 12.19 -10.85 10.26
C GLY A 189 12.18 -11.64 11.58
N ARG A 190 13.30 -12.23 11.99
CA ARG A 190 13.41 -12.85 13.31
C ARG A 190 13.32 -11.84 14.44
N ALA A 191 14.02 -10.72 14.32
CA ALA A 191 13.97 -9.65 15.30
C ALA A 191 12.58 -9.02 15.40
N LEU A 192 11.91 -8.79 14.25
CA LEU A 192 10.54 -8.28 14.22
C LEU A 192 9.55 -9.21 14.94
N ARG A 193 9.64 -10.52 14.74
CA ARG A 193 8.80 -11.48 15.46
C ARG A 193 9.08 -11.54 16.95
N ALA A 194 10.35 -11.44 17.36
CA ALA A 194 10.69 -11.38 18.77
C ALA A 194 10.14 -10.13 19.46
N ILE A 195 10.19 -8.97 18.77
CA ILE A 195 9.59 -7.72 19.27
C ILE A 195 8.06 -7.84 19.34
N ALA A 196 7.43 -8.45 18.34
CA ALA A 196 5.98 -8.65 18.29
C ALA A 196 5.47 -9.53 19.44
N GLU A 197 6.27 -10.51 19.89
CA GLU A 197 5.91 -11.40 20.99
C GLU A 197 6.11 -10.74 22.36
N ASN A 198 7.28 -10.14 22.58
CA ASN A 198 7.56 -9.39 23.81
C ASN A 198 8.72 -8.40 23.58
N PRO A 199 8.45 -7.08 23.50
CA PRO A 199 9.46 -6.05 23.25
C PRO A 199 10.54 -6.01 24.37
N ASP A 200 10.14 -6.20 25.63
CA ASP A 200 11.05 -6.14 26.78
C ASP A 200 12.00 -7.33 26.76
N ALA A 201 11.48 -8.53 26.55
CA ALA A 201 12.31 -9.72 26.40
C ALA A 201 13.27 -9.62 25.20
N ALA A 202 12.81 -9.05 24.08
CA ALA A 202 13.64 -8.81 22.90
C ALA A 202 14.81 -7.87 23.21
N THR A 203 14.55 -6.81 23.99
CA THR A 203 15.58 -5.85 24.42
C THR A 203 16.62 -6.52 25.34
N ILE A 204 16.19 -7.34 26.29
CA ILE A 204 17.09 -8.10 27.17
C ILE A 204 17.99 -9.06 26.36
N MET A 205 17.47 -9.61 25.27
CA MET A 205 18.24 -10.47 24.36
C MET A 205 19.15 -9.68 23.39
N GLY A 206 19.27 -8.36 23.55
CA GLY A 206 20.16 -7.51 22.77
C GLY A 206 19.59 -7.02 21.43
N ILE A 207 18.26 -7.11 21.22
CA ILE A 207 17.61 -6.55 20.04
C ILE A 207 17.33 -5.07 20.27
N ASP A 208 17.92 -4.23 19.44
CA ASP A 208 17.71 -2.77 19.48
C ASP A 208 16.37 -2.43 18.80
N VAL A 209 15.32 -2.29 19.61
CA VAL A 209 13.95 -2.01 19.16
C VAL A 209 13.90 -0.68 18.41
N ASP A 210 14.65 0.34 18.85
CA ASP A 210 14.65 1.68 18.26
C ASP A 210 15.25 1.72 16.84
N ARG A 211 16.09 0.73 16.49
CA ARG A 211 16.61 0.57 15.12
C ARG A 211 15.70 -0.30 14.24
N ILE A 212 14.92 -1.18 14.84
CA ILE A 212 14.08 -2.13 14.06
C ILE A 212 12.72 -1.53 13.74
N VAL A 213 12.13 -0.71 14.61
CA VAL A 213 10.83 -0.08 14.35
C VAL A 213 10.82 0.77 13.07
N PRO A 214 11.82 1.62 12.75
CA PRO A 214 11.85 2.34 11.48
C PRO A 214 11.79 1.42 10.25
N ILE A 215 12.34 0.20 10.34
CA ILE A 215 12.29 -0.78 9.24
C ILE A 215 10.84 -1.22 8.96
N VAL A 216 10.01 -1.34 10.01
CA VAL A 216 8.57 -1.63 9.83
C VAL A 216 7.88 -0.51 9.07
N PHE A 217 8.18 0.76 9.42
CA PHE A 217 7.61 1.91 8.71
C PHE A 217 8.12 2.03 7.28
N ILE A 218 9.38 1.66 7.00
CA ILE A 218 9.88 1.55 5.62
C ILE A 218 9.10 0.48 4.84
N LEU A 219 8.86 -0.69 5.46
CA LEU A 219 8.08 -1.75 4.82
C LEU A 219 6.63 -1.32 4.57
N ILE A 220 6.01 -0.63 5.52
CA ILE A 220 4.65 -0.07 5.37
C ILE A 220 4.59 0.96 4.24
N GLY A 221 5.57 1.86 4.16
CA GLY A 221 5.63 2.87 3.10
C GLY A 221 5.98 2.29 1.71
N PHE A 222 6.61 1.12 1.67
CA PHE A 222 6.91 0.39 0.43
C PHE A 222 5.70 -0.41 -0.10
N LEU A 223 4.83 -0.93 0.78
CA LEU A 223 3.64 -1.72 0.46
C LEU A 223 2.52 -0.87 -0.13
#